data_31ffd79cab51a26abb291837523cdc19
#
_entry.id   31ffd79cab51a26abb291837523cdc19
#
_cell.length_a   1.000
_cell.length_b   1.000
_cell.length_c   1.000
_cell.angle_alpha   90.00
_cell.angle_beta   90.00
_cell.angle_gamma   90.00
#
_symmetry.space_group_name_H-M   'P 1'
#
loop_
_entity.id
_entity.type
_entity.pdbx_description
1 polymer ?
#
loop_
_entity_poly.entity_id
_entity_poly.type
_entity_poly.pdbx_seq_one_letter_code
_entity_poly.pdbx_strand_id
1 'polypeptide(L)'
;VWIKSPQDGQRVSSPVTLSFGNSNVAISPAGTERANSGHHHLLINLQELPAMDMPLPASAQVIHFGKGQTETTLELEPGVHSLQLLLGNHLHVPHARPVMSEKITITVE
;
A
#
# COMPACT_ATOMS: atom_id res chain seq x y z
N VAL A 1 2.36 0.95 -9.56
CA VAL A 1 1.78 -0.05 -8.65
C VAL A 1 0.27 0.04 -8.66
N TRP A 2 -0.39 -1.04 -8.35
CA TRP A 2 -1.86 -1.09 -8.28
C TRP A 2 -2.30 -2.20 -7.33
N ILE A 3 -3.54 -2.10 -6.86
CA ILE A 3 -4.16 -3.16 -6.08
C ILE A 3 -4.87 -4.09 -7.09
N LYS A 4 -4.40 -5.33 -7.21
CA LYS A 4 -5.00 -6.32 -8.11
C LYS A 4 -6.35 -6.79 -7.60
N SER A 5 -6.45 -7.02 -6.28
CA SER A 5 -7.64 -7.52 -5.61
C SER A 5 -7.66 -7.00 -4.18
N PRO A 6 -8.77 -6.56 -3.65
CA PRO A 6 -10.06 -6.37 -4.32
C PRO A 6 -10.04 -5.20 -5.30
N GLN A 7 -11.07 -5.09 -6.13
CA GLN A 7 -11.24 -3.99 -7.07
C GLN A 7 -12.08 -2.87 -6.46
N ASP A 8 -11.93 -1.66 -7.02
CA ASP A 8 -12.69 -0.51 -6.57
C ASP A 8 -14.20 -0.78 -6.66
N GLY A 9 -14.92 -0.43 -5.60
CA GLY A 9 -16.36 -0.63 -5.48
C GLY A 9 -16.79 -2.02 -5.08
N GLN A 10 -15.86 -2.95 -4.86
CA GLN A 10 -16.20 -4.34 -4.55
C GLN A 10 -16.69 -4.49 -3.11
N ARG A 11 -17.66 -5.39 -2.92
CA ARG A 11 -18.10 -5.83 -1.59
C ARG A 11 -17.34 -7.10 -1.24
N VAL A 12 -16.78 -7.15 -0.04
CA VAL A 12 -15.95 -8.26 0.41
C VAL A 12 -16.27 -8.63 1.85
N SER A 13 -15.85 -9.79 2.27
CA SER A 13 -15.96 -10.24 3.66
C SER A 13 -14.60 -10.23 4.34
N SER A 14 -14.56 -9.90 5.62
CA SER A 14 -13.33 -9.98 6.42
C SER A 14 -13.10 -11.44 6.85
N PRO A 15 -11.84 -11.93 6.88
CA PRO A 15 -10.62 -11.24 6.50
C PRO A 15 -10.52 -11.00 4.99
N VAL A 16 -9.92 -9.88 4.62
CA VAL A 16 -9.80 -9.46 3.22
C VAL A 16 -8.39 -9.76 2.74
N THR A 17 -8.27 -10.56 1.69
CA THR A 17 -6.98 -10.84 1.06
C THR A 17 -6.73 -9.82 -0.04
N LEU A 18 -5.60 -9.12 0.06
CA LEU A 18 -5.18 -8.13 -0.92
C LEU A 18 -3.97 -8.63 -1.68
N SER A 19 -3.93 -8.36 -2.98
CA SER A 19 -2.75 -8.61 -3.80
C SER A 19 -2.39 -7.36 -4.59
N PHE A 20 -1.08 -7.18 -4.81
CA PHE A 20 -0.53 -5.95 -5.39
C PHE A 20 0.25 -6.26 -6.64
N GLY A 21 0.17 -5.36 -7.61
CA GLY A 21 0.94 -5.44 -8.84
C GLY A 21 1.91 -4.28 -9.01
N ASN A 22 2.95 -4.51 -9.78
CA ASN A 22 3.94 -3.48 -10.11
C ASN A 22 4.45 -3.69 -11.53
N SER A 23 4.79 -2.57 -12.18
CA SER A 23 5.49 -2.57 -13.46
C SER A 23 6.42 -1.38 -13.53
N ASN A 24 7.51 -1.51 -14.27
CA ASN A 24 8.52 -0.46 -14.45
C ASN A 24 9.22 -0.01 -13.17
N VAL A 25 9.05 -0.74 -12.09
CA VAL A 25 9.70 -0.54 -10.79
C VAL A 25 9.84 -1.92 -10.15
N ALA A 26 10.96 -2.16 -9.48
CA ALA A 26 11.20 -3.43 -8.80
C ALA A 26 10.75 -3.34 -7.34
N ILE A 27 10.33 -4.47 -6.79
CA ILE A 27 10.05 -4.57 -5.36
C ILE A 27 11.32 -5.11 -4.68
N SER A 28 11.78 -4.43 -3.65
CA SER A 28 12.93 -4.86 -2.84
C SER A 28 12.66 -4.60 -1.37
N PRO A 29 13.30 -5.40 -0.48
CA PRO A 29 13.08 -5.27 0.96
C PRO A 29 13.54 -3.92 1.50
N ALA A 30 12.94 -3.51 2.62
CA ALA A 30 13.41 -2.35 3.38
C ALA A 30 14.89 -2.55 3.75
N GLY A 31 15.65 -1.46 3.74
CA GLY A 31 17.08 -1.51 4.02
C GLY A 31 17.96 -1.90 2.84
N THR A 32 17.36 -2.37 1.74
CA THR A 32 18.10 -2.70 0.51
C THR A 32 18.04 -1.54 -0.45
N GLU A 33 19.13 -0.83 -0.61
CA GLU A 33 19.22 0.28 -1.55
C GLU A 33 19.41 -0.25 -2.96
N ARG A 34 18.43 -0.01 -3.82
CA ARG A 34 18.45 -0.45 -5.21
C ARG A 34 17.75 0.59 -6.07
N ALA A 35 18.37 0.95 -7.18
CA ALA A 35 17.79 1.94 -8.10
C ALA A 35 16.45 1.46 -8.64
N ASN A 36 15.51 2.39 -8.79
CA ASN A 36 14.19 2.15 -9.36
C ASN A 36 13.46 1.00 -8.66
N SER A 37 13.49 0.99 -7.34
CA SER A 37 12.86 -0.05 -6.54
C SER A 37 12.34 0.50 -5.22
N GLY A 38 11.51 -0.29 -4.57
CA GLY A 38 11.00 0.02 -3.25
C GLY A 38 10.11 -1.11 -2.74
N HIS A 39 9.43 -0.86 -1.64
CA HIS A 39 8.47 -1.80 -1.09
C HIS A 39 7.14 -1.11 -0.84
N HIS A 40 6.08 -1.91 -0.83
CA HIS A 40 4.73 -1.41 -0.68
C HIS A 40 4.45 -0.89 0.72
N HIS A 41 3.66 0.18 0.77
CA HIS A 41 2.97 0.64 1.97
C HIS A 41 1.50 0.73 1.63
N LEU A 42 0.64 0.23 2.49
CA LEU A 42 -0.80 0.30 2.29
C LEU A 42 -1.38 1.40 3.17
N LEU A 43 -2.05 2.36 2.54
CA LEU A 43 -2.72 3.45 3.22
C LEU A 43 -4.20 3.08 3.36
N ILE A 44 -4.69 3.04 4.59
CA ILE A 44 -6.06 2.63 4.90
C ILE A 44 -6.80 3.80 5.52
N ASN A 45 -7.88 4.22 4.88
CA ASN A 45 -8.77 5.27 5.41
C ASN A 45 -8.07 6.60 5.68
N LEU A 46 -7.00 6.92 4.95
CA LEU A 46 -6.36 8.22 5.05
C LEU A 46 -7.13 9.23 4.21
N GLN A 47 -7.47 10.38 4.82
CA GLN A 47 -8.08 11.49 4.10
C GLN A 47 -7.05 12.28 3.31
N GLU A 48 -5.84 12.41 3.87
CA GLU A 48 -4.74 13.13 3.25
C GLU A 48 -3.51 12.24 3.15
N LEU A 49 -2.71 12.44 2.11
CA LEU A 49 -1.45 11.72 1.98
C LEU A 49 -0.50 12.14 3.09
N PRO A 50 0.34 11.21 3.58
CA PRO A 50 1.38 11.56 4.55
C PRO A 50 2.44 12.45 3.90
N ALA A 51 3.35 13.00 4.71
CA ALA A 51 4.48 13.75 4.19
C ALA A 51 5.27 12.87 3.21
N MET A 52 5.56 13.40 2.02
CA MET A 52 6.15 12.63 0.92
C MET A 52 7.66 12.78 0.83
N ASP A 53 8.27 13.53 1.72
CA ASP A 53 9.71 13.78 1.76
C ASP A 53 10.38 13.25 3.04
N MET A 54 9.67 12.43 3.78
CA MET A 54 10.09 11.87 5.06
C MET A 54 9.77 10.38 5.10
N PRO A 55 10.42 9.60 5.98
CA PRO A 55 10.01 8.22 6.19
C PRO A 55 8.53 8.12 6.57
N LEU A 56 7.82 7.20 5.95
CA LEU A 56 6.42 6.97 6.25
C LEU A 56 6.28 6.40 7.66
N PRO A 57 5.36 6.94 8.49
CA PRO A 57 5.13 6.37 9.82
C PRO A 57 4.47 4.99 9.69
N ALA A 58 4.72 4.12 10.65
CA ALA A 58 3.98 2.87 10.77
C ALA A 58 2.82 3.08 11.72
N SER A 59 1.61 2.73 11.29
CA SER A 59 0.40 2.87 12.10
C SER A 59 -0.67 1.89 11.63
N ALA A 60 -1.82 1.89 12.29
CA ALA A 60 -2.95 1.09 11.85
C ALA A 60 -3.45 1.51 10.46
N GLN A 61 -3.15 2.74 10.02
CA GLN A 61 -3.56 3.27 8.72
C GLN A 61 -2.43 3.28 7.69
N VAL A 62 -1.19 2.99 8.10
CA VAL A 62 -0.04 2.93 7.18
C VAL A 62 0.73 1.65 7.48
N ILE A 63 0.46 0.62 6.68
CA ILE A 63 1.06 -0.70 6.88
C ILE A 63 2.27 -0.83 5.96
N HIS A 64 3.41 -1.23 6.55
CA HIS A 64 4.68 -1.42 5.85
C HIS A 64 4.87 -2.88 5.45
N PHE A 65 5.21 -3.12 4.20
CA PHE A 65 5.55 -4.45 3.70
C PHE A 65 7.05 -4.54 3.45
N GLY A 66 7.81 -4.37 4.52
CA GLY A 66 9.27 -4.22 4.48
C GLY A 66 10.05 -5.46 4.04
N LYS A 67 9.41 -6.61 3.91
CA LYS A 67 10.05 -7.82 3.39
C LYS A 67 9.86 -7.98 1.88
N GLY A 68 9.23 -7.00 1.23
CA GLY A 68 8.92 -7.06 -0.19
C GLY A 68 7.67 -7.87 -0.50
N GLN A 69 6.74 -7.99 0.46
CA GLN A 69 5.49 -8.73 0.26
C GLN A 69 4.63 -8.05 -0.81
N THR A 70 3.95 -8.87 -1.61
CA THR A 70 3.02 -8.41 -2.64
C THR A 70 1.60 -8.89 -2.39
N GLU A 71 1.35 -9.48 -1.21
CA GLU A 71 0.07 -9.99 -0.81
C GLU A 71 -0.06 -9.91 0.70
N THR A 72 -1.27 -9.68 1.18
CA THR A 72 -1.55 -9.67 2.62
C THR A 72 -3.01 -10.02 2.88
N THR A 73 -3.31 -10.39 4.11
CA THR A 73 -4.68 -10.61 4.57
C THR A 73 -4.92 -9.73 5.79
N LEU A 74 -5.99 -8.94 5.74
CA LEU A 74 -6.32 -7.98 6.78
C LEU A 74 -7.71 -8.25 7.34
N GLU A 75 -7.86 -8.09 8.66
CA GLU A 75 -9.16 -8.02 9.29
C GLU A 75 -9.59 -6.56 9.31
N LEU A 76 -10.74 -6.27 8.70
CA LEU A 76 -11.31 -4.93 8.66
C LEU A 76 -12.73 -4.96 9.21
N GLU A 77 -13.09 -3.92 9.93
CA GLU A 77 -14.43 -3.74 10.45
C GLU A 77 -15.46 -3.65 9.31
N PRO A 78 -16.70 -4.09 9.53
CA PRO A 78 -17.75 -3.85 8.53
C PRO A 78 -17.90 -2.36 8.22
N GLY A 79 -18.11 -2.05 6.95
CA GLY A 79 -18.30 -0.68 6.48
C GLY A 79 -17.44 -0.36 5.28
N VAL A 80 -17.37 0.92 4.96
CA VAL A 80 -16.64 1.43 3.79
C VAL A 80 -15.20 1.76 4.18
N HIS A 81 -14.24 1.29 3.39
CA HIS A 81 -12.82 1.55 3.61
C HIS A 81 -12.18 2.01 2.31
N SER A 82 -11.25 2.97 2.42
CA SER A 82 -10.39 3.35 1.30
C SER A 82 -9.03 2.68 1.44
N LEU A 83 -8.47 2.28 0.31
CA LEU A 83 -7.16 1.62 0.22
C LEU A 83 -6.36 2.25 -0.90
N GLN A 84 -5.07 2.47 -0.64
CA GLN A 84 -4.15 3.01 -1.65
C GLN A 84 -2.75 2.49 -1.38
N LEU A 85 -2.03 2.13 -2.43
CA LEU A 85 -0.62 1.74 -2.31
C LEU A 85 0.28 2.94 -2.56
N LEU A 86 1.35 3.02 -1.77
CA LEU A 86 2.42 3.99 -1.94
C LEU A 86 3.76 3.27 -1.78
N LEU A 87 4.62 3.38 -2.78
CA LEU A 87 5.93 2.76 -2.71
C LEU A 87 6.88 3.64 -1.91
N GLY A 88 7.66 3.05 -1.02
CA GLY A 88 8.73 3.71 -0.30
C GLY A 88 10.07 3.08 -0.66
N ASN A 89 11.14 3.88 -0.59
CA ASN A 89 12.49 3.40 -0.83
C ASN A 89 13.02 2.60 0.37
N HIS A 90 14.31 2.27 0.38
CA HIS A 90 14.95 1.48 1.44
C HIS A 90 14.82 2.11 2.84
N LEU A 91 14.53 3.40 2.93
CA LEU A 91 14.33 4.14 4.19
C LEU A 91 12.85 4.47 4.43
N HIS A 92 11.92 3.83 3.72
CA HIS A 92 10.47 4.10 3.80
C HIS A 92 10.09 5.50 3.32
N VAL A 93 10.93 6.15 2.53
CA VAL A 93 10.63 7.49 2.01
C VAL A 93 10.04 7.35 0.60
N PRO A 94 8.91 7.99 0.32
CA PRO A 94 8.37 8.01 -1.03
C PRO A 94 9.36 8.59 -2.03
N HIS A 95 9.33 8.11 -3.26
CA HIS A 95 10.21 8.60 -4.32
C HIS A 95 9.86 10.05 -4.68
N ALA A 96 10.83 10.80 -5.23
CA ALA A 96 10.63 12.19 -5.65
C ALA A 96 9.47 12.33 -6.63
N ARG A 97 9.34 11.34 -7.54
CA ARG A 97 8.12 11.12 -8.32
C ARG A 97 7.37 9.98 -7.66
N PRO A 98 6.30 10.27 -6.92
CA PRO A 98 5.62 9.23 -6.17
C PRO A 98 5.15 8.07 -7.05
N VAL A 99 5.41 6.86 -6.58
CA VAL A 99 4.91 5.64 -7.20
C VAL A 99 3.77 5.16 -6.32
N MET A 100 2.55 5.36 -6.77
CA MET A 100 1.37 5.06 -5.97
C MET A 100 0.24 4.57 -6.87
N SER A 101 -0.70 3.84 -6.26
CA SER A 101 -1.91 3.39 -6.93
C SER A 101 -2.98 4.47 -6.89
N GLU A 102 -4.05 4.25 -7.65
CA GLU A 102 -5.29 4.97 -7.43
C GLU A 102 -5.85 4.56 -6.06
N LYS A 103 -6.58 5.48 -5.43
CA LYS A 103 -7.31 5.19 -4.21
C LYS A 103 -8.57 4.42 -4.58
N ILE A 104 -8.75 3.25 -4.01
CA ILE A 104 -9.96 2.45 -4.21
C ILE A 104 -10.80 2.47 -2.94
N THR A 105 -12.07 2.18 -3.10
CA THR A 105 -13.03 2.08 -1.98
C THR A 105 -13.69 0.72 -2.04
N ILE A 106 -13.71 0.03 -0.92
CA ILE A 106 -14.37 -1.27 -0.79
C ILE A 106 -15.40 -1.20 0.33
N THR A 107 -16.36 -2.11 0.31
CA THR A 107 -17.33 -2.27 1.40
C THR A 107 -17.12 -3.65 2.02
N VAL A 108 -16.85 -3.68 3.32
CA VAL A 108 -16.70 -4.92 4.10
C VAL A 108 -18.05 -5.24 4.73
N GLU A 109 -18.51 -6.44 4.50
CA GLU A 109 -19.81 -6.92 5.01
C GLU A 109 -19.73 -7.41 6.45
#